data_1e25cea2126017d77e4ac8886376672b
#
_entry.id   1e25cea2126017d77e4ac8886376672b
#
_cell.length_a   1.000
_cell.length_b   1.000
_cell.length_c   1.000
_cell.angle_alpha   90.00
_cell.angle_beta   90.00
_cell.angle_gamma   90.00
#
_symmetry.space_group_name_H-M   'P 1'
#
loop_
_entity.id
_entity.type
_entity.pdbx_description
1 polymer ?
#
loop_
_entity_poly.entity_id
_entity_poly.type
_entity_poly.pdbx_seq_one_letter_code
_entity_poly.pdbx_strand_id
1 'polypeptide(L)'
;RLRQVVANHVALSSRAQLEQLSLACFLANNAGVLSPSTLLLREMPAETLVLVMATPCDSVPRAAWNLESAKALFRSLRDLHDAGVAHRDLRAENLDVTNGTAVFLSLDGALPGAGELVRRLDVTQLLTTLARTVGPADAVEALRSAYGPKDEDSVVAILQPLALAPWGWSAMRDARGCLAEVRRELVGEESDTPITRLDRFRWRTVLSAVALTVIAFLFIGQFSKVNLFGALRKTNLGWFSVAILGSALTYLAAAVNLAAFVPKRLSVVRGFLVQLSTAFIGVAMPPTVGHVAVNARYLTRQHVDESSIAAAVALSQIVNVATTIPLLVAFGLLTGSGISRFKIVPGADLSIGLGVIALVVGIVLLIPQTRARFRQSVWPRVRNVWPRLLVAVSQPSRLAVAVGANLLLTFAYVLAFIAALNALGAHPAILPAAIVYLAGNTIGSFAPTPGGLGAVEAVLTAGLTALGIPAHEAIPAVLIFRIATFWLPIPAGWIAYTALLRSGTL
;
A
#
# COMPACT_ATOMS: atom_id res chain seq x y z
N ARG A 1 1.26 -4.62 6.88
CA ARG A 1 1.04 -4.02 8.21
C ARG A 1 2.01 -4.55 9.27
N LEU A 2 2.25 -5.86 9.35
CA LEU A 2 3.18 -6.44 10.33
C LEU A 2 4.63 -5.96 10.17
N ARG A 3 5.10 -5.72 8.95
CA ARG A 3 6.46 -5.21 8.70
C ARG A 3 6.67 -3.79 9.26
N GLN A 4 5.62 -2.96 9.31
CA GLN A 4 5.65 -1.64 9.94
C GLN A 4 5.50 -1.71 11.46
N VAL A 5 4.79 -2.73 11.97
CA VAL A 5 4.59 -2.96 13.40
C VAL A 5 5.84 -3.57 14.04
N VAL A 6 6.52 -4.45 13.30
CA VAL A 6 7.71 -5.18 13.76
C VAL A 6 9.02 -4.42 13.44
N ALA A 7 9.04 -3.50 12.49
CA ALA A 7 10.23 -2.68 12.22
C ALA A 7 10.44 -1.64 13.32
N ASN A 8 11.63 -1.64 13.93
CA ASN A 8 11.99 -0.73 15.00
C ASN A 8 12.04 0.75 14.58
N HIS A 9 12.02 1.03 13.30
CA HIS A 9 12.13 2.39 12.78
C HIS A 9 10.98 2.72 11.84
N VAL A 10 9.97 3.41 12.35
CA VAL A 10 9.30 4.44 11.54
C VAL A 10 10.42 5.44 11.25
N ALA A 11 10.57 5.90 9.99
CA ALA A 11 11.57 6.92 9.65
C ALA A 11 11.14 8.27 10.25
N LEU A 12 11.26 8.38 11.57
CA LEU A 12 11.09 9.61 12.32
C LEU A 12 12.39 10.42 12.19
N SER A 13 12.29 11.75 12.21
CA SER A 13 13.46 12.60 12.40
C SER A 13 14.12 12.29 13.77
N SER A 14 15.42 12.51 13.90
CA SER A 14 16.14 12.28 15.17
C SER A 14 15.47 13.01 16.34
N ARG A 15 14.94 14.21 16.11
CA ARG A 15 14.16 14.98 17.08
C ARG A 15 12.90 14.24 17.51
N ALA A 16 12.09 13.76 16.57
CA ALA A 16 10.87 13.04 16.87
C ALA A 16 11.12 11.71 17.60
N GLN A 17 12.28 11.07 17.38
CA GLN A 17 12.68 9.87 18.12
C GLN A 17 12.98 10.18 19.60
N LEU A 18 13.74 11.26 19.87
CA LEU A 18 14.05 11.66 21.24
C LEU A 18 12.82 12.17 22.00
N GLU A 19 11.93 12.92 21.33
CA GLU A 19 10.66 13.35 21.89
C GLU A 19 9.76 12.14 22.23
N GLN A 20 9.70 11.14 21.33
CA GLN A 20 8.96 9.91 21.57
C GLN A 20 9.53 9.10 22.76
N LEU A 21 10.85 8.98 22.84
CA LEU A 21 11.52 8.31 23.95
C LEU A 21 11.24 9.02 25.27
N SER A 22 11.38 10.36 25.32
CA SER A 22 11.07 11.15 26.52
C SER A 22 9.62 10.98 26.95
N LEU A 23 8.68 10.97 26.01
CA LEU A 23 7.26 10.74 26.29
C LEU A 23 7.02 9.32 26.84
N ALA A 24 7.65 8.30 26.24
CA ALA A 24 7.53 6.94 26.71
C ALA A 24 8.04 6.77 28.15
N CYS A 25 9.21 7.36 28.45
CA CYS A 25 9.76 7.36 29.81
C CYS A 25 8.85 8.09 30.82
N PHE A 26 8.30 9.24 30.42
CA PHE A 26 7.37 10.00 31.26
C PHE A 26 6.11 9.19 31.59
N LEU A 27 5.48 8.57 30.57
CA LEU A 27 4.28 7.75 30.76
C LEU A 27 4.57 6.51 31.62
N ALA A 28 5.70 5.83 31.40
CA ALA A 28 6.11 4.67 32.20
C ALA A 28 6.31 5.03 33.68
N ASN A 29 7.06 6.11 33.95
CA ASN A 29 7.31 6.54 35.31
C ASN A 29 6.02 7.00 36.04
N ASN A 30 5.10 7.69 35.33
CA ASN A 30 3.79 8.06 35.88
C ASN A 30 2.91 6.85 36.23
N ALA A 31 3.08 5.73 35.50
CA ALA A 31 2.39 4.47 35.79
C ALA A 31 3.08 3.66 36.92
N GLY A 32 4.12 4.20 37.53
CA GLY A 32 4.88 3.51 38.58
C GLY A 32 5.85 2.45 38.10
N VAL A 33 6.09 2.39 36.78
CA VAL A 33 7.04 1.47 36.14
C VAL A 33 8.44 2.04 36.27
N LEU A 34 9.35 1.31 36.90
CA LEU A 34 10.74 1.73 37.00
C LEU A 34 11.43 1.67 35.61
N SER A 35 11.74 2.83 35.12
CA SER A 35 12.35 3.03 33.80
C SER A 35 13.21 4.30 33.81
N PRO A 36 14.06 4.52 32.79
CA PRO A 36 14.83 5.75 32.72
C PRO A 36 13.93 6.98 32.77
N SER A 37 14.35 7.98 33.55
CA SER A 37 13.65 9.27 33.62
C SER A 37 14.38 10.33 32.84
N THR A 38 13.64 11.10 32.06
CA THR A 38 14.19 12.24 31.30
C THR A 38 14.50 13.40 32.24
N LEU A 39 15.77 13.76 32.36
CA LEU A 39 16.24 14.89 33.14
C LEU A 39 16.29 16.17 32.32
N LEU A 40 16.70 16.07 31.07
CA LEU A 40 16.85 17.22 30.16
C LEU A 40 16.70 16.76 28.72
N LEU A 41 15.88 17.47 27.95
CA LEU A 41 15.86 17.43 26.50
C LEU A 41 16.10 18.86 25.98
N ARG A 42 17.23 19.12 25.34
CA ARG A 42 17.60 20.45 24.92
C ARG A 42 18.21 20.44 23.52
N GLU A 43 17.83 21.43 22.74
CA GLU A 43 18.47 21.74 21.47
C GLU A 43 19.69 22.64 21.73
N MET A 44 20.84 22.20 21.23
CA MET A 44 22.12 22.89 21.32
C MET A 44 22.43 23.57 19.98
N PRO A 45 23.38 24.55 19.93
CA PRO A 45 23.84 25.11 18.67
C PRO A 45 24.26 24.03 17.67
N ALA A 46 24.14 24.32 16.36
CA ALA A 46 24.40 23.41 15.24
C ALA A 46 23.42 22.21 15.14
N GLU A 47 22.13 22.45 15.47
CA GLU A 47 21.04 21.45 15.36
C GLU A 47 21.28 20.15 16.15
N THR A 48 22.16 20.20 17.17
CA THR A 48 22.45 19.06 18.02
C THR A 48 21.37 18.93 19.11
N LEU A 49 20.72 17.77 19.19
CA LEU A 49 19.77 17.46 20.28
C LEU A 49 20.48 16.63 21.36
N VAL A 50 20.34 17.04 22.61
CA VAL A 50 20.88 16.35 23.78
C VAL A 50 19.72 15.90 24.67
N LEU A 51 19.62 14.60 24.90
CA LEU A 51 18.75 13.99 25.86
C LEU A 51 19.58 13.43 27.02
N VAL A 52 19.34 13.92 28.24
CA VAL A 52 19.96 13.41 29.45
C VAL A 52 18.91 12.61 30.22
N MET A 53 19.27 11.38 30.57
CA MET A 53 18.38 10.47 31.26
C MET A 53 19.09 9.93 32.53
N ALA A 54 18.32 9.73 33.58
CA ALA A 54 18.77 8.97 34.76
C ALA A 54 18.27 7.52 34.65
N THR A 55 19.16 6.56 34.81
CA THR A 55 18.85 5.13 34.86
C THR A 55 18.53 4.73 36.32
N PRO A 56 17.51 3.88 36.55
CA PRO A 56 16.97 3.68 37.88
C PRO A 56 17.75 2.69 38.76
N CYS A 57 18.83 2.04 38.32
CA CYS A 57 19.46 1.03 39.20
C CYS A 57 20.91 0.65 38.92
N ASP A 58 21.50 0.03 39.94
CA ASP A 58 22.69 -0.82 39.89
C ASP A 58 22.24 -2.25 39.54
N SER A 59 22.72 -2.79 38.44
CA SER A 59 22.25 -4.06 37.87
C SER A 59 22.56 -5.27 38.76
N VAL A 60 21.57 -6.13 38.98
CA VAL A 60 21.74 -7.46 39.57
C VAL A 60 22.06 -8.47 38.47
N PRO A 61 23.03 -9.41 38.70
CA PRO A 61 23.34 -10.43 37.71
C PRO A 61 22.11 -11.26 37.29
N ARG A 62 21.84 -11.40 36.01
CA ARG A 62 20.69 -12.12 35.42
C ARG A 62 20.60 -13.59 35.85
N ALA A 63 21.71 -14.20 36.26
CA ALA A 63 21.77 -15.57 36.78
C ALA A 63 20.94 -15.80 38.05
N ALA A 64 20.48 -14.72 38.70
CA ALA A 64 19.66 -14.76 39.89
C ALA A 64 18.14 -14.68 39.66
N TRP A 65 17.69 -14.60 38.39
CA TRP A 65 16.25 -14.52 38.08
C TRP A 65 15.55 -15.85 38.37
N ASN A 66 14.36 -15.75 38.98
CA ASN A 66 13.51 -16.86 39.35
C ASN A 66 12.05 -16.56 38.96
N LEU A 67 11.12 -17.45 39.34
CA LEU A 67 9.70 -17.28 39.08
C LEU A 67 9.14 -15.94 39.59
N GLU A 68 9.54 -15.49 40.80
CA GLU A 68 9.06 -14.20 41.32
C GLU A 68 9.60 -13.00 40.51
N SER A 69 10.82 -13.08 40.04
CA SER A 69 11.38 -12.09 39.10
C SER A 69 10.58 -12.05 37.81
N ALA A 70 10.22 -13.23 37.25
CA ALA A 70 9.41 -13.33 36.06
C ALA A 70 8.00 -12.75 36.24
N LYS A 71 7.36 -13.03 37.38
CA LYS A 71 6.06 -12.45 37.75
C LYS A 71 6.12 -10.93 37.89
N ALA A 72 7.18 -10.38 38.46
CA ALA A 72 7.39 -8.95 38.61
C ALA A 72 7.52 -8.28 37.22
N LEU A 73 8.31 -8.87 36.28
CA LEU A 73 8.48 -8.36 34.94
C LEU A 73 7.18 -8.36 34.15
N PHE A 74 6.35 -9.39 34.24
CA PHE A 74 5.06 -9.41 33.56
C PHE A 74 4.07 -8.40 34.14
N ARG A 75 4.05 -8.18 35.46
CA ARG A 75 3.22 -7.14 36.08
C ARG A 75 3.63 -5.75 35.61
N SER A 76 4.92 -5.41 35.64
CA SER A 76 5.42 -4.13 35.17
C SER A 76 5.18 -3.92 33.67
N LEU A 77 5.27 -4.99 32.87
CA LEU A 77 4.91 -4.90 31.42
C LEU A 77 3.42 -4.59 31.24
N ARG A 78 2.56 -5.18 32.05
CA ARG A 78 1.13 -4.89 32.02
C ARG A 78 0.86 -3.45 32.42
N ASP A 79 1.47 -2.94 33.47
CA ASP A 79 1.33 -1.54 33.90
C ASP A 79 1.81 -0.57 32.81
N LEU A 80 2.91 -0.91 32.11
CA LEU A 80 3.41 -0.16 30.97
C LEU A 80 2.39 -0.15 29.81
N HIS A 81 1.76 -1.30 29.53
CA HIS A 81 0.74 -1.44 28.51
C HIS A 81 -0.55 -0.67 28.86
N ASP A 82 -0.93 -0.66 30.13
CA ASP A 82 -2.09 0.08 30.64
C ASP A 82 -1.87 1.60 30.55
N ALA A 83 -0.59 2.05 30.68
CA ALA A 83 -0.18 3.42 30.37
C ALA A 83 -0.17 3.73 28.85
N GLY A 84 -0.53 2.77 28.00
CA GLY A 84 -0.58 2.94 26.55
C GLY A 84 0.77 2.87 25.86
N VAL A 85 1.81 2.37 26.50
CA VAL A 85 3.18 2.28 25.96
C VAL A 85 3.53 0.82 25.67
N ALA A 86 4.05 0.52 24.48
CA ALA A 86 4.69 -0.76 24.18
C ALA A 86 6.21 -0.60 24.20
N HIS A 87 6.92 -1.59 24.76
CA HIS A 87 8.37 -1.57 24.92
C HIS A 87 9.13 -1.87 23.64
N ARG A 88 8.73 -2.95 22.93
CA ARG A 88 9.24 -3.41 21.61
C ARG A 88 10.66 -3.98 21.58
N ASP A 89 11.38 -3.96 22.67
CA ASP A 89 12.70 -4.59 22.78
C ASP A 89 12.94 -5.22 24.16
N LEU A 90 12.20 -6.28 24.44
CA LEU A 90 12.20 -7.00 25.72
C LEU A 90 13.28 -8.10 25.77
N ARG A 91 14.49 -7.77 25.30
CA ARG A 91 15.67 -8.62 25.48
C ARG A 91 16.19 -8.54 26.90
N ALA A 92 16.82 -9.62 27.35
CA ALA A 92 17.32 -9.71 28.72
C ALA A 92 18.28 -8.56 29.11
N GLU A 93 18.99 -7.98 28.12
CA GLU A 93 19.92 -6.85 28.33
C GLU A 93 19.21 -5.53 28.66
N ASN A 94 17.92 -5.42 28.34
CA ASN A 94 17.10 -4.24 28.61
C ASN A 94 16.21 -4.38 29.85
N LEU A 95 16.35 -5.50 30.58
CA LEU A 95 15.51 -5.85 31.71
C LEU A 95 16.37 -6.12 32.94
N ASP A 96 15.86 -5.72 34.11
CA ASP A 96 16.45 -6.07 35.40
C ASP A 96 15.37 -6.25 36.47
N VAL A 97 15.75 -6.83 37.61
CA VAL A 97 14.88 -6.96 38.78
C VAL A 97 15.69 -6.59 40.03
N THR A 98 15.31 -5.49 40.66
CA THR A 98 15.99 -4.98 41.87
C THR A 98 15.01 -5.04 43.05
N ASN A 99 15.39 -5.72 44.13
CA ASN A 99 14.57 -5.88 45.32
C ASN A 99 13.13 -6.37 45.06
N GLY A 100 12.98 -7.30 44.10
CA GLY A 100 11.68 -7.85 43.69
C GLY A 100 10.84 -6.93 42.79
N THR A 101 11.37 -5.78 42.42
CA THR A 101 10.71 -4.84 41.50
C THR A 101 11.37 -4.91 40.11
N ALA A 102 10.57 -5.04 39.08
CA ALA A 102 11.06 -5.06 37.70
C ALA A 102 11.48 -3.66 37.23
N VAL A 103 12.56 -3.61 36.50
CA VAL A 103 13.15 -2.38 35.96
C VAL A 103 13.37 -2.54 34.47
N PHE A 104 12.89 -1.58 33.65
CA PHE A 104 13.23 -1.49 32.26
C PHE A 104 14.44 -0.56 32.08
N LEU A 105 15.57 -1.10 31.66
CA LEU A 105 16.85 -0.37 31.56
C LEU A 105 16.90 0.57 30.36
N SER A 106 16.15 0.26 29.29
CA SER A 106 16.04 1.09 28.08
C SER A 106 14.61 1.04 27.54
N LEU A 107 14.13 2.19 27.04
CA LEU A 107 12.88 2.34 26.31
C LEU A 107 13.11 2.87 24.87
N ASP A 108 14.31 2.66 24.31
CA ASP A 108 14.69 3.22 22.99
C ASP A 108 13.75 2.80 21.85
N GLY A 109 13.17 1.59 21.95
CA GLY A 109 12.19 1.10 20.99
C GLY A 109 10.74 1.43 21.32
N ALA A 110 10.47 2.06 22.46
CA ALA A 110 9.13 2.19 22.99
C ALA A 110 8.21 3.03 22.11
N LEU A 111 6.93 2.63 22.05
CA LEU A 111 5.91 3.26 21.26
C LEU A 111 4.73 3.70 22.12
N PRO A 112 4.60 5.01 22.42
CA PRO A 112 3.40 5.58 23.01
C PRO A 112 2.19 5.45 22.09
N GLY A 113 1.00 5.21 22.63
CA GLY A 113 -0.22 5.00 21.86
C GLY A 113 -0.25 3.67 21.09
N ALA A 114 0.50 2.66 21.55
CA ALA A 114 0.60 1.37 20.88
C ALA A 114 -0.74 0.63 20.83
N GLY A 115 -1.07 0.12 19.64
CA GLY A 115 -2.24 -0.73 19.43
C GLY A 115 -2.04 -2.13 20.04
N GLU A 116 -3.14 -2.85 20.25
CA GLU A 116 -3.18 -4.15 20.91
C GLU A 116 -2.21 -5.19 20.33
N LEU A 117 -2.05 -5.24 19.00
CA LEU A 117 -1.12 -6.18 18.36
C LEU A 117 0.34 -5.96 18.80
N VAL A 118 0.77 -4.70 18.97
CA VAL A 118 2.14 -4.38 19.39
C VAL A 118 2.37 -4.82 20.84
N ARG A 119 1.38 -4.59 21.71
CA ARG A 119 1.41 -5.03 23.11
C ARG A 119 1.48 -6.55 23.24
N ARG A 120 0.73 -7.27 22.41
CA ARG A 120 0.80 -8.75 22.35
C ARG A 120 2.15 -9.27 21.88
N LEU A 121 2.80 -8.57 20.94
CA LEU A 121 4.16 -8.89 20.52
C LEU A 121 5.15 -8.70 21.67
N ASP A 122 5.00 -7.67 22.50
CA ASP A 122 5.81 -7.47 23.71
C ASP A 122 5.66 -8.63 24.69
N VAL A 123 4.42 -9.07 24.96
CA VAL A 123 4.18 -10.24 25.83
C VAL A 123 4.87 -11.48 25.27
N THR A 124 4.82 -11.71 23.97
CA THR A 124 5.51 -12.84 23.32
C THR A 124 7.03 -12.72 23.41
N GLN A 125 7.58 -11.51 23.29
CA GLN A 125 9.01 -11.26 23.44
C GLN A 125 9.47 -11.51 24.86
N LEU A 126 8.76 -10.96 25.87
CA LEU A 126 9.09 -11.16 27.27
C LEU A 126 9.00 -12.64 27.65
N LEU A 127 7.94 -13.33 27.23
CA LEU A 127 7.76 -14.76 27.45
C LEU A 127 8.95 -15.57 26.89
N THR A 128 9.41 -15.24 25.70
CA THR A 128 10.57 -15.90 25.08
C THR A 128 11.86 -15.60 25.84
N THR A 129 12.06 -14.38 26.29
CA THR A 129 13.22 -13.98 27.11
C THR A 129 13.24 -14.74 28.43
N LEU A 130 12.12 -14.78 29.12
CA LEU A 130 12.00 -15.47 30.43
C LEU A 130 12.11 -16.98 30.28
N ALA A 131 11.48 -17.59 29.27
CA ALA A 131 11.62 -19.02 29.00
C ALA A 131 13.08 -19.47 28.79
N ARG A 132 13.93 -18.60 28.27
CA ARG A 132 15.36 -18.85 28.08
C ARG A 132 16.18 -18.61 29.34
N THR A 133 15.65 -17.89 30.32
CA THR A 133 16.37 -17.47 31.54
C THR A 133 15.96 -18.29 32.78
N VAL A 134 14.64 -18.42 32.99
CA VAL A 134 14.10 -19.14 34.18
C VAL A 134 13.47 -20.48 33.79
N GLY A 135 13.35 -20.78 32.51
CA GLY A 135 12.72 -22.01 31.97
C GLY A 135 11.29 -21.78 31.47
N PRO A 136 10.81 -22.66 30.54
CA PRO A 136 9.49 -22.52 29.91
C PRO A 136 8.31 -22.59 30.89
N ALA A 137 8.34 -23.52 31.88
CA ALA A 137 7.27 -23.72 32.85
C ALA A 137 7.08 -22.47 33.73
N ASP A 138 8.16 -21.98 34.36
CA ASP A 138 8.13 -20.79 35.21
C ASP A 138 7.73 -19.53 34.45
N ALA A 139 8.16 -19.41 33.18
CA ALA A 139 7.79 -18.28 32.32
C ALA A 139 6.29 -18.29 32.00
N VAL A 140 5.70 -19.45 31.74
CA VAL A 140 4.26 -19.60 31.48
C VAL A 140 3.45 -19.36 32.76
N GLU A 141 3.89 -19.87 33.91
CA GLU A 141 3.25 -19.59 35.21
C GLU A 141 3.26 -18.09 35.51
N ALA A 142 4.39 -17.43 35.28
CA ALA A 142 4.51 -15.99 35.46
C ALA A 142 3.56 -15.21 34.52
N LEU A 143 3.43 -15.61 33.25
CA LEU A 143 2.47 -15.05 32.32
C LEU A 143 1.04 -15.18 32.88
N ARG A 144 0.64 -16.39 33.29
CA ARG A 144 -0.70 -16.67 33.83
C ARG A 144 -1.01 -15.86 35.09
N SER A 145 -0.01 -15.54 35.88
CA SER A 145 -0.18 -14.71 37.10
C SER A 145 -0.54 -13.26 36.79
N ALA A 146 -0.15 -12.74 35.62
CA ALA A 146 -0.32 -11.34 35.25
C ALA A 146 -1.43 -11.14 34.20
N TYR A 147 -1.69 -12.12 33.34
CA TYR A 147 -2.63 -12.04 32.21
C TYR A 147 -3.71 -13.12 32.34
N GLY A 148 -4.91 -12.79 31.85
CA GLY A 148 -6.05 -13.71 31.89
C GLY A 148 -6.07 -14.69 30.68
N PRO A 149 -7.02 -15.67 30.67
CA PRO A 149 -7.11 -16.70 29.65
C PRO A 149 -7.25 -16.15 28.22
N LYS A 150 -7.97 -15.03 28.03
CA LYS A 150 -8.13 -14.39 26.71
C LYS A 150 -6.82 -13.84 26.14
N ASP A 151 -5.94 -13.37 27.01
CA ASP A 151 -4.64 -12.85 26.61
C ASP A 151 -3.70 -14.01 26.31
N GLU A 152 -3.76 -15.12 27.06
CA GLU A 152 -3.03 -16.36 26.79
C GLU A 152 -3.33 -16.90 25.41
N ASP A 153 -4.61 -17.07 25.03
CA ASP A 153 -5.02 -17.50 23.70
C ASP A 153 -4.46 -16.58 22.60
N SER A 154 -4.46 -15.30 22.85
CA SER A 154 -3.97 -14.30 21.89
C SER A 154 -2.46 -14.34 21.71
N VAL A 155 -1.71 -14.68 22.77
CA VAL A 155 -0.25 -14.88 22.73
C VAL A 155 0.09 -16.16 21.98
N VAL A 156 -0.64 -17.26 22.22
CA VAL A 156 -0.47 -18.52 21.49
C VAL A 156 -0.61 -18.33 19.98
N ALA A 157 -1.58 -17.52 19.56
CA ALA A 157 -1.83 -17.24 18.13
C ALA A 157 -0.65 -16.54 17.42
N ILE A 158 0.18 -15.78 18.14
CA ILE A 158 1.33 -15.03 17.61
C ILE A 158 2.68 -15.55 18.11
N LEU A 159 2.71 -16.67 18.82
CA LEU A 159 3.93 -17.31 19.31
C LEU A 159 4.71 -17.96 18.15
N GLN A 160 5.43 -17.14 17.41
CA GLN A 160 6.16 -17.51 16.21
C GLN A 160 7.51 -16.79 16.18
N PRO A 161 8.55 -17.37 15.54
CA PRO A 161 9.86 -16.71 15.42
C PRO A 161 9.80 -15.29 14.86
N LEU A 162 8.78 -14.98 14.05
CA LEU A 162 8.59 -13.65 13.46
C LEU A 162 8.25 -12.57 14.51
N ALA A 163 7.70 -12.92 15.67
CA ALA A 163 7.48 -11.99 16.78
C ALA A 163 8.80 -11.42 17.32
N LEU A 164 9.91 -12.15 17.13
CA LEU A 164 11.28 -11.77 17.51
C LEU A 164 12.06 -11.09 16.37
N ALA A 165 11.41 -10.73 15.28
CA ALA A 165 12.08 -10.10 14.13
C ALA A 165 12.92 -8.86 14.45
N PRO A 166 12.55 -8.01 15.45
CA PRO A 166 13.39 -6.90 15.87
C PRO A 166 14.77 -7.32 16.40
N TRP A 167 14.89 -8.54 16.94
CA TRP A 167 16.14 -9.06 17.48
C TRP A 167 17.10 -9.63 16.44
N GLY A 168 16.68 -9.70 15.18
CA GLY A 168 17.46 -10.22 14.06
C GLY A 168 17.28 -11.71 13.76
N TRP A 169 17.89 -12.14 12.67
CA TRP A 169 17.71 -13.49 12.11
C TRP A 169 18.30 -14.63 12.97
N SER A 170 19.42 -14.38 13.64
CA SER A 170 20.05 -15.33 14.56
C SER A 170 19.12 -15.64 15.73
N ALA A 171 18.62 -14.58 16.40
CA ALA A 171 17.70 -14.73 17.52
C ALA A 171 16.40 -15.47 17.15
N MET A 172 15.85 -15.20 15.97
CA MET A 172 14.66 -15.91 15.45
C MET A 172 14.92 -17.40 15.20
N ARG A 173 16.14 -17.78 14.79
CA ARG A 173 16.50 -19.17 14.55
C ARG A 173 16.71 -19.91 15.86
N ASP A 174 17.43 -19.29 16.79
CA ASP A 174 17.82 -19.86 18.06
C ASP A 174 16.63 -20.02 19.04
N ALA A 175 15.59 -19.19 18.86
CA ALA A 175 14.38 -19.25 19.66
C ALA A 175 13.40 -20.37 19.26
N ARG A 176 13.58 -21.05 18.13
CA ARG A 176 12.58 -22.01 17.62
C ARG A 176 12.29 -23.16 18.57
N GLY A 177 13.33 -23.73 19.19
CA GLY A 177 13.18 -24.79 20.19
C GLY A 177 12.40 -24.31 21.40
N CYS A 178 12.83 -23.19 21.98
CA CYS A 178 12.22 -22.57 23.14
C CYS A 178 10.74 -22.19 22.87
N LEU A 179 10.41 -21.64 21.72
CA LEU A 179 9.01 -21.32 21.35
C LEU A 179 8.14 -22.57 21.24
N ALA A 180 8.69 -23.70 20.79
CA ALA A 180 7.96 -24.96 20.73
C ALA A 180 7.69 -25.53 22.13
N GLU A 181 8.65 -25.40 23.05
CA GLU A 181 8.49 -25.80 24.47
C GLU A 181 7.47 -24.91 25.15
N VAL A 182 7.61 -23.59 25.06
CA VAL A 182 6.63 -22.62 25.62
C VAL A 182 5.22 -22.91 25.11
N ARG A 183 5.10 -23.22 23.82
CA ARG A 183 3.79 -23.56 23.24
C ARG A 183 3.21 -24.84 23.84
N ARG A 184 4.03 -25.86 24.08
CA ARG A 184 3.59 -27.11 24.72
C ARG A 184 3.09 -26.86 26.13
N GLU A 185 3.76 -26.00 26.90
CA GLU A 185 3.35 -25.62 28.24
C GLU A 185 2.04 -24.78 28.25
N LEU A 186 1.82 -23.93 27.24
CA LEU A 186 0.61 -23.11 27.16
C LEU A 186 -0.63 -23.93 26.76
N VAL A 187 -0.48 -24.83 25.79
CA VAL A 187 -1.62 -25.40 25.06
C VAL A 187 -1.81 -26.88 25.34
N GLY A 188 -0.80 -27.59 25.93
CA GLY A 188 -0.79 -29.04 26.05
C GLY A 188 -0.50 -29.76 24.74
N GLU A 189 -0.42 -31.08 24.76
CA GLU A 189 -0.04 -31.86 23.58
C GLU A 189 -1.12 -31.98 22.48
N GLU A 190 -2.40 -31.67 22.76
CA GLU A 190 -3.54 -32.02 21.90
C GLU A 190 -4.33 -30.83 21.31
N SER A 191 -3.87 -29.58 21.40
CA SER A 191 -4.74 -28.51 20.92
C SER A 191 -4.39 -28.04 19.52
N ASP A 192 -5.38 -28.18 18.65
CA ASP A 192 -5.43 -27.74 17.25
C ASP A 192 -5.75 -26.22 17.13
N THR A 193 -5.15 -25.41 18.04
CA THR A 193 -5.35 -23.95 17.97
C THR A 193 -4.73 -23.41 16.69
N PRO A 194 -5.52 -22.81 15.78
CA PRO A 194 -5.00 -22.38 14.49
C PRO A 194 -4.00 -21.25 14.68
N ILE A 195 -2.76 -21.52 14.30
CA ILE A 195 -1.71 -20.50 14.22
C ILE A 195 -2.15 -19.44 13.23
N THR A 196 -2.26 -18.19 13.67
CA THR A 196 -2.40 -17.06 12.74
C THR A 196 -1.12 -16.99 11.91
N ARG A 197 -1.12 -17.60 10.72
CA ARG A 197 0.04 -17.62 9.84
C ARG A 197 0.44 -16.19 9.51
N LEU A 198 1.55 -15.75 10.06
CA LEU A 198 2.22 -14.49 9.72
C LEU A 198 2.99 -14.74 8.40
N ASP A 199 2.26 -15.03 7.32
CA ASP A 199 2.86 -15.40 6.05
C ASP A 199 3.70 -14.24 5.51
N ARG A 200 5.00 -14.48 5.41
CA ARG A 200 6.00 -13.58 4.84
C ARG A 200 5.84 -13.41 3.33
N PHE A 201 5.20 -14.37 2.68
CA PHE A 201 4.91 -14.37 1.26
C PHE A 201 3.41 -14.42 1.02
N ARG A 202 2.84 -13.29 0.62
CA ARG A 202 1.50 -13.30 0.03
C ARG A 202 1.62 -14.09 -1.28
N TRP A 203 0.82 -15.16 -1.43
CA TRP A 203 0.68 -15.91 -2.69
C TRP A 203 0.48 -14.96 -3.89
N ARG A 204 -0.15 -13.79 -3.66
CA ARG A 204 -0.29 -12.69 -4.63
C ARG A 204 1.05 -12.09 -5.07
N THR A 205 2.05 -12.01 -4.19
CA THR A 205 3.38 -11.52 -4.53
C THR A 205 4.15 -12.57 -5.35
N VAL A 206 3.99 -13.85 -5.04
CA VAL A 206 4.56 -14.94 -5.83
C VAL A 206 3.88 -15.01 -7.20
N LEU A 207 2.55 -14.90 -7.24
CA LEU A 207 1.78 -14.88 -8.48
C LEU A 207 2.15 -13.66 -9.34
N SER A 208 2.31 -12.47 -8.74
CA SER A 208 2.76 -11.28 -9.48
C SER A 208 4.19 -11.38 -9.97
N ALA A 209 5.10 -12.02 -9.20
CA ALA A 209 6.46 -12.27 -9.65
C ALA A 209 6.50 -13.29 -10.81
N VAL A 210 5.74 -14.37 -10.71
CA VAL A 210 5.60 -15.36 -11.79
C VAL A 210 4.95 -14.71 -13.01
N ALA A 211 3.87 -13.94 -12.83
CA ALA A 211 3.23 -13.22 -13.92
C ALA A 211 4.20 -12.24 -14.60
N LEU A 212 4.97 -11.48 -13.80
CA LEU A 212 5.99 -10.56 -14.32
C LEU A 212 7.08 -11.30 -15.12
N THR A 213 7.53 -12.46 -14.65
CA THR A 213 8.52 -13.29 -15.34
C THR A 213 7.96 -13.83 -16.66
N VAL A 214 6.72 -14.32 -16.67
CA VAL A 214 6.04 -14.78 -17.89
C VAL A 214 5.82 -13.64 -18.86
N ILE A 215 5.40 -12.47 -18.39
CA ILE A 215 5.22 -11.25 -19.20
C ILE A 215 6.56 -10.80 -19.77
N ALA A 216 7.63 -10.77 -18.95
CA ALA A 216 8.97 -10.43 -19.42
C ALA A 216 9.46 -11.42 -20.50
N PHE A 217 9.22 -12.71 -20.32
CA PHE A 217 9.55 -13.75 -21.30
C PHE A 217 8.78 -13.56 -22.61
N LEU A 218 7.46 -13.36 -22.54
CA LEU A 218 6.62 -13.11 -23.71
C LEU A 218 7.00 -11.79 -24.40
N PHE A 219 7.30 -10.76 -23.62
CA PHE A 219 7.76 -9.46 -24.09
C PHE A 219 9.09 -9.58 -24.84
N ILE A 220 10.10 -10.21 -24.23
CA ILE A 220 11.41 -10.43 -24.84
C ILE A 220 11.24 -11.28 -26.12
N GLY A 221 10.45 -12.35 -26.08
CA GLY A 221 10.20 -13.22 -27.24
C GLY A 221 9.51 -12.50 -28.41
N GLN A 222 8.63 -11.54 -28.12
CA GLN A 222 7.94 -10.74 -29.13
C GLN A 222 8.83 -9.62 -29.70
N PHE A 223 9.69 -9.04 -28.86
CA PHE A 223 10.61 -7.95 -29.23
C PHE A 223 11.91 -8.41 -29.88
N SER A 224 12.34 -9.65 -29.64
CA SER A 224 13.55 -10.20 -30.31
C SER A 224 13.46 -10.24 -31.82
N LYS A 225 12.24 -10.17 -32.38
CA LYS A 225 11.96 -10.17 -33.83
C LYS A 225 11.89 -8.77 -34.44
N VAL A 226 12.00 -7.69 -33.66
CA VAL A 226 11.86 -6.30 -34.11
C VAL A 226 13.12 -5.51 -33.79
N ASN A 227 13.65 -4.78 -34.78
CA ASN A 227 14.79 -3.90 -34.59
C ASN A 227 14.35 -2.60 -33.88
N LEU A 228 14.14 -2.68 -32.55
CA LEU A 228 13.71 -1.57 -31.70
C LEU A 228 14.68 -0.39 -31.74
N PHE A 229 15.98 -0.68 -31.72
CA PHE A 229 16.99 0.37 -31.73
C PHE A 229 16.99 1.18 -33.04
N GLY A 230 16.75 0.49 -34.17
CA GLY A 230 16.56 1.14 -35.46
C GLY A 230 15.29 1.98 -35.53
N ALA A 231 14.19 1.49 -34.93
CA ALA A 231 12.93 2.22 -34.86
C ALA A 231 13.05 3.48 -33.98
N LEU A 232 13.69 3.40 -32.82
CA LEU A 232 13.91 4.54 -31.92
C LEU A 232 14.79 5.63 -32.57
N ARG A 233 15.80 5.24 -33.36
CA ARG A 233 16.63 6.21 -34.11
C ARG A 233 15.87 6.95 -35.19
N LYS A 234 14.81 6.37 -35.72
CA LYS A 234 13.95 6.97 -36.75
C LYS A 234 12.77 7.77 -36.19
N THR A 235 12.63 7.79 -34.83
CA THR A 235 11.52 8.48 -34.16
C THR A 235 11.57 9.99 -34.40
N ASN A 236 10.50 10.55 -34.92
CA ASN A 236 10.33 12.00 -35.06
C ASN A 236 10.16 12.63 -33.66
N LEU A 237 11.16 13.37 -33.21
CA LEU A 237 11.21 14.01 -31.89
C LEU A 237 10.06 15.01 -31.69
N GLY A 238 9.57 15.67 -32.76
CA GLY A 238 8.44 16.59 -32.66
C GLY A 238 7.16 15.86 -32.23
N TRP A 239 6.83 14.77 -32.88
CA TRP A 239 5.67 13.95 -32.50
C TRP A 239 5.86 13.27 -31.15
N PHE A 240 7.08 12.84 -30.82
CA PHE A 240 7.36 12.28 -29.51
C PHE A 240 7.17 13.32 -28.39
N SER A 241 7.54 14.58 -28.62
CA SER A 241 7.29 15.67 -27.66
C SER A 241 5.78 15.91 -27.48
N VAL A 242 4.99 15.82 -28.55
CA VAL A 242 3.52 15.90 -28.47
C VAL A 242 2.96 14.74 -27.60
N ALA A 243 3.51 13.53 -27.74
CA ALA A 243 3.11 12.40 -26.91
C ALA A 243 3.42 12.64 -25.42
N ILE A 244 4.58 13.22 -25.10
CA ILE A 244 4.95 13.59 -23.71
C ILE A 244 4.03 14.68 -23.16
N LEU A 245 3.75 15.72 -23.95
CA LEU A 245 2.84 16.80 -23.54
C LEU A 245 1.41 16.26 -23.32
N GLY A 246 0.93 15.38 -24.21
CA GLY A 246 -0.33 14.66 -24.02
C GLY A 246 -0.33 13.87 -22.70
N SER A 247 0.75 13.15 -22.42
CA SER A 247 0.90 12.43 -21.15
C SER A 247 0.85 13.38 -19.94
N ALA A 248 1.57 14.49 -19.96
CA ALA A 248 1.54 15.49 -18.88
C ALA A 248 0.12 16.06 -18.67
N LEU A 249 -0.60 16.31 -19.76
CA LEU A 249 -1.97 16.81 -19.75
C LEU A 249 -2.93 15.82 -19.07
N THR A 250 -2.69 14.50 -19.18
CA THR A 250 -3.52 13.51 -18.48
C THR A 250 -3.42 13.64 -16.95
N TYR A 251 -2.25 13.91 -16.40
CA TYR A 251 -2.06 14.13 -14.95
C TYR A 251 -2.71 15.44 -14.48
N LEU A 252 -2.66 16.48 -15.33
CA LEU A 252 -3.35 17.74 -15.03
C LEU A 252 -4.87 17.53 -15.04
N ALA A 253 -5.40 16.86 -16.02
CA ALA A 253 -6.82 16.54 -16.13
C ALA A 253 -7.30 15.68 -14.95
N ALA A 254 -6.51 14.66 -14.54
CA ALA A 254 -6.80 13.85 -13.37
C ALA A 254 -6.82 14.67 -12.06
N ALA A 255 -5.92 15.66 -11.92
CA ALA A 255 -5.91 16.56 -10.77
C ALA A 255 -7.18 17.43 -10.71
N VAL A 256 -7.60 17.97 -11.84
CA VAL A 256 -8.84 18.77 -11.96
C VAL A 256 -10.08 17.90 -11.68
N ASN A 257 -10.13 16.69 -12.23
CA ASN A 257 -11.22 15.74 -11.98
C ASN A 257 -11.37 15.44 -10.47
N LEU A 258 -10.29 15.12 -9.76
CA LEU A 258 -10.32 14.90 -8.33
C LEU A 258 -10.76 16.15 -7.56
N ALA A 259 -10.21 17.32 -7.92
CA ALA A 259 -10.51 18.59 -7.25
C ALA A 259 -11.97 19.03 -7.40
N ALA A 260 -12.64 18.63 -8.49
CA ALA A 260 -14.05 18.98 -8.75
C ALA A 260 -14.99 18.43 -7.66
N PHE A 261 -14.66 17.31 -7.04
CA PHE A 261 -15.48 16.64 -6.02
C PHE A 261 -15.10 16.98 -4.58
N VAL A 262 -14.05 17.77 -4.39
CA VAL A 262 -13.62 18.17 -3.04
C VAL A 262 -14.25 19.53 -2.70
N PRO A 263 -14.87 19.71 -1.52
CA PRO A 263 -15.52 20.97 -1.15
C PRO A 263 -14.55 22.14 -0.96
N LYS A 264 -13.26 21.85 -0.80
CA LYS A 264 -12.18 22.82 -0.60
C LYS A 264 -11.46 23.13 -1.93
N ARG A 265 -11.07 24.38 -2.13
CA ARG A 265 -10.23 24.77 -3.28
C ARG A 265 -8.84 24.17 -3.12
N LEU A 266 -8.49 23.26 -3.99
CA LEU A 266 -7.16 22.62 -4.05
C LEU A 266 -6.27 23.38 -5.04
N SER A 267 -4.97 23.44 -4.75
CA SER A 267 -3.99 23.98 -5.70
C SER A 267 -3.82 22.99 -6.87
N VAL A 268 -4.04 23.47 -8.09
CA VAL A 268 -3.92 22.67 -9.32
C VAL A 268 -2.49 22.15 -9.49
N VAL A 269 -1.46 22.96 -9.17
CA VAL A 269 -0.05 22.57 -9.27
C VAL A 269 0.28 21.43 -8.28
N ARG A 270 -0.17 21.56 -7.02
CA ARG A 270 0.02 20.47 -6.05
C ARG A 270 -0.76 19.22 -6.44
N GLY A 271 -1.99 19.40 -6.94
CA GLY A 271 -2.79 18.29 -7.48
C GLY A 271 -2.08 17.59 -8.63
N PHE A 272 -1.50 18.31 -9.58
CA PHE A 272 -0.71 17.75 -10.68
C PHE A 272 0.48 16.93 -10.16
N LEU A 273 1.27 17.47 -9.21
CA LEU A 273 2.40 16.73 -8.62
C LEU A 273 1.93 15.47 -7.86
N VAL A 274 0.79 15.54 -7.18
CA VAL A 274 0.17 14.38 -6.51
C VAL A 274 -0.22 13.33 -7.53
N GLN A 275 -0.89 13.70 -8.62
CA GLN A 275 -1.24 12.76 -9.68
C GLN A 275 0.01 12.17 -10.37
N LEU A 276 1.02 12.98 -10.62
CA LEU A 276 2.29 12.50 -11.18
C LEU A 276 2.99 11.52 -10.24
N SER A 277 2.92 11.74 -8.92
CA SER A 277 3.50 10.81 -7.93
C SER A 277 2.80 9.44 -7.91
N THR A 278 1.56 9.36 -8.37
CA THR A 278 0.84 8.08 -8.50
C THR A 278 1.46 7.16 -9.55
N ALA A 279 2.12 7.71 -10.57
CA ALA A 279 2.84 6.92 -11.57
C ALA A 279 3.98 6.12 -10.93
N PHE A 280 4.74 6.75 -10.04
CA PHE A 280 5.82 6.07 -9.29
C PHE A 280 5.27 5.01 -8.33
N ILE A 281 4.24 5.34 -7.56
CA ILE A 281 3.67 4.41 -6.56
C ILE A 281 2.93 3.26 -7.23
N GLY A 282 2.32 3.48 -8.40
CA GLY A 282 1.64 2.47 -9.19
C GLY A 282 2.53 1.33 -9.69
N VAL A 283 3.86 1.52 -9.73
CA VAL A 283 4.82 0.44 -10.03
C VAL A 283 4.97 -0.53 -8.85
N ALA A 284 4.88 -0.02 -7.61
CA ALA A 284 5.05 -0.82 -6.41
C ALA A 284 3.74 -1.44 -5.88
N MET A 285 2.59 -0.93 -6.33
CA MET A 285 1.25 -1.35 -5.87
C MET A 285 0.34 -1.63 -7.08
N PRO A 286 -0.72 -2.46 -6.92
CA PRO A 286 -1.76 -2.53 -7.93
C PRO A 286 -2.29 -1.13 -8.29
N PRO A 287 -2.48 -0.80 -9.58
CA PRO A 287 -2.74 0.57 -10.04
C PRO A 287 -3.88 1.28 -9.31
N THR A 288 -4.98 0.58 -9.11
CA THR A 288 -6.16 1.11 -8.39
C THR A 288 -5.87 1.42 -6.91
N VAL A 289 -5.10 0.56 -6.22
CA VAL A 289 -4.80 0.72 -4.79
C VAL A 289 -3.81 1.86 -4.56
N GLY A 290 -2.77 1.95 -5.39
CA GLY A 290 -1.76 3.02 -5.29
C GLY A 290 -2.38 4.40 -5.49
N HIS A 291 -3.21 4.54 -6.52
CA HIS A 291 -3.90 5.79 -6.86
C HIS A 291 -4.84 6.27 -5.74
N VAL A 292 -5.68 5.37 -5.23
CA VAL A 292 -6.59 5.66 -4.12
C VAL A 292 -5.83 6.05 -2.86
N ALA A 293 -4.76 5.32 -2.52
CA ALA A 293 -3.99 5.59 -1.30
C ALA A 293 -3.29 6.96 -1.31
N VAL A 294 -2.69 7.35 -2.43
CA VAL A 294 -2.02 8.66 -2.57
C VAL A 294 -3.03 9.79 -2.51
N ASN A 295 -4.13 9.68 -3.25
CA ASN A 295 -5.18 10.69 -3.25
C ASN A 295 -5.82 10.84 -1.88
N ALA A 296 -6.12 9.73 -1.19
CA ALA A 296 -6.67 9.78 0.16
C ALA A 296 -5.70 10.45 1.13
N ARG A 297 -4.41 10.09 1.11
CA ARG A 297 -3.39 10.69 1.98
C ARG A 297 -3.25 12.20 1.72
N TYR A 298 -3.20 12.62 0.45
CA TYR A 298 -3.17 14.03 0.10
C TYR A 298 -4.36 14.80 0.67
N LEU A 299 -5.59 14.29 0.47
CA LEU A 299 -6.80 14.93 0.94
C LEU A 299 -6.88 14.98 2.48
N THR A 300 -6.43 13.93 3.17
CA THR A 300 -6.32 13.91 4.64
C THR A 300 -5.38 15.02 5.12
N ARG A 301 -4.23 15.21 4.48
CA ARG A 301 -3.30 16.31 4.79
C ARG A 301 -3.88 17.70 4.50
N GLN A 302 -4.85 17.78 3.59
CA GLN A 302 -5.61 19.02 3.36
C GLN A 302 -6.77 19.22 4.34
N HIS A 303 -6.87 18.41 5.41
CA HIS A 303 -7.94 18.46 6.41
C HIS A 303 -9.35 18.26 5.80
N VAL A 304 -9.46 17.41 4.79
CA VAL A 304 -10.74 16.96 4.25
C VAL A 304 -11.23 15.79 5.09
N ASP A 305 -12.49 15.74 5.44
CA ASP A 305 -13.07 14.65 6.23
C ASP A 305 -13.09 13.32 5.45
N GLU A 306 -12.93 12.21 6.16
CA GLU A 306 -12.76 10.87 5.57
C GLU A 306 -13.89 10.46 4.62
N SER A 307 -15.12 10.84 4.93
CA SER A 307 -16.28 10.52 4.11
C SER A 307 -16.33 11.35 2.82
N SER A 308 -15.86 12.62 2.84
CA SER A 308 -15.68 13.42 1.62
C SER A 308 -14.53 12.93 0.77
N ILE A 309 -13.45 12.42 1.39
CA ILE A 309 -12.34 11.76 0.66
C ILE A 309 -12.86 10.54 -0.08
N ALA A 310 -13.59 9.65 0.61
CA ALA A 310 -14.15 8.45 0.00
C ALA A 310 -15.12 8.80 -1.13
N ALA A 311 -15.98 9.81 -0.94
CA ALA A 311 -16.90 10.27 -1.96
C ALA A 311 -16.18 10.86 -3.18
N ALA A 312 -15.18 11.72 -2.99
CA ALA A 312 -14.44 12.35 -4.09
C ALA A 312 -13.70 11.31 -4.94
N VAL A 313 -13.04 10.35 -4.30
CA VAL A 313 -12.33 9.26 -5.01
C VAL A 313 -13.33 8.35 -5.74
N ALA A 314 -14.44 7.98 -5.11
CA ALA A 314 -15.46 7.15 -5.75
C ALA A 314 -16.11 7.85 -6.95
N LEU A 315 -16.49 9.13 -6.80
CA LEU A 315 -17.09 9.92 -7.88
C LEU A 315 -16.15 10.12 -9.05
N SER A 316 -14.87 10.38 -8.80
CA SER A 316 -13.88 10.49 -9.89
C SER A 316 -13.80 9.21 -10.71
N GLN A 317 -13.91 8.03 -10.09
CA GLN A 317 -13.94 6.74 -10.80
C GLN A 317 -15.27 6.51 -11.53
N ILE A 318 -16.39 6.87 -10.91
CA ILE A 318 -17.72 6.75 -11.55
C ILE A 318 -17.77 7.62 -12.82
N VAL A 319 -17.34 8.87 -12.74
CA VAL A 319 -17.28 9.77 -13.90
C VAL A 319 -16.34 9.23 -14.98
N ASN A 320 -15.20 8.64 -14.59
CA ASN A 320 -14.31 8.01 -15.56
C ASN A 320 -15.02 6.90 -16.34
N VAL A 321 -15.69 5.99 -15.68
CA VAL A 321 -16.44 4.90 -16.33
C VAL A 321 -17.61 5.47 -17.16
N ALA A 322 -18.37 6.40 -16.57
CA ALA A 322 -19.54 7.02 -17.20
C ALA A 322 -19.21 7.87 -18.44
N THR A 323 -17.96 8.34 -18.58
CA THR A 323 -17.50 9.06 -19.79
C THR A 323 -16.82 8.13 -20.78
N THR A 324 -16.04 7.16 -20.34
CA THR A 324 -15.27 6.28 -21.21
C THR A 324 -16.17 5.32 -22.00
N ILE A 325 -17.18 4.72 -21.36
CA ILE A 325 -18.07 3.76 -22.02
C ILE A 325 -18.91 4.42 -23.13
N PRO A 326 -19.64 5.53 -22.90
CA PRO A 326 -20.37 6.20 -23.96
C PRO A 326 -19.47 6.71 -25.09
N LEU A 327 -18.25 7.17 -24.77
CA LEU A 327 -17.30 7.61 -25.77
C LEU A 327 -16.84 6.46 -26.68
N LEU A 328 -16.57 5.28 -26.11
CA LEU A 328 -16.24 4.07 -26.85
C LEU A 328 -17.39 3.66 -27.79
N VAL A 329 -18.63 3.68 -27.28
CA VAL A 329 -19.82 3.37 -28.06
C VAL A 329 -20.02 4.40 -29.18
N ALA A 330 -19.92 5.71 -28.87
CA ALA A 330 -20.07 6.77 -29.84
C ALA A 330 -19.03 6.65 -30.98
N PHE A 331 -17.77 6.41 -30.64
CA PHE A 331 -16.72 6.22 -31.65
C PHE A 331 -16.96 4.95 -32.49
N GLY A 332 -17.45 3.87 -31.88
CA GLY A 332 -17.84 2.64 -32.61
C GLY A 332 -18.98 2.86 -33.60
N LEU A 333 -19.97 3.65 -33.24
CA LEU A 333 -21.09 4.00 -34.12
C LEU A 333 -20.65 4.93 -35.28
N LEU A 334 -19.81 5.92 -34.97
CA LEU A 334 -19.32 6.89 -35.96
C LEU A 334 -18.41 6.26 -37.02
N THR A 335 -17.73 5.17 -36.73
CA THR A 335 -16.88 4.47 -37.69
C THR A 335 -17.69 3.63 -38.69
N GLY A 336 -19.01 3.53 -38.57
CA GLY A 336 -19.85 2.73 -39.45
C GLY A 336 -19.54 1.23 -39.46
N SER A 337 -18.47 0.83 -38.80
CA SER A 337 -18.14 -0.54 -38.52
C SER A 337 -18.90 -0.91 -37.25
N GLY A 338 -20.05 -1.57 -37.38
CA GLY A 338 -20.71 -2.12 -36.19
C GLY A 338 -19.67 -2.82 -35.31
N ILE A 339 -19.84 -2.75 -34.01
CA ILE A 339 -18.94 -3.33 -32.95
C ILE A 339 -18.53 -4.78 -33.30
N SER A 340 -19.31 -5.45 -34.15
CA SER A 340 -19.08 -6.80 -34.70
C SER A 340 -17.82 -6.99 -35.57
N ARG A 341 -17.25 -5.91 -36.16
CA ARG A 341 -15.99 -6.03 -36.94
C ARG A 341 -14.71 -5.99 -36.09
N PHE A 342 -14.80 -5.46 -34.86
CA PHE A 342 -13.68 -5.48 -33.94
C PHE A 342 -13.64 -6.83 -33.20
N LYS A 343 -13.17 -7.88 -33.88
CA LYS A 343 -12.66 -9.09 -33.19
C LYS A 343 -11.34 -8.73 -32.51
N ILE A 344 -11.41 -7.97 -31.42
CA ILE A 344 -10.24 -7.53 -30.61
C ILE A 344 -9.56 -8.74 -29.95
N VAL A 345 -10.32 -9.82 -29.78
CA VAL A 345 -9.78 -11.13 -29.35
C VAL A 345 -10.35 -12.16 -30.32
N PRO A 346 -9.50 -13.00 -30.97
CA PRO A 346 -10.01 -14.09 -31.80
C PRO A 346 -10.91 -15.00 -30.96
N GLY A 347 -12.22 -15.01 -31.25
CA GLY A 347 -13.20 -15.88 -30.60
C GLY A 347 -13.95 -15.34 -29.38
N ALA A 348 -13.77 -14.06 -29.00
CA ALA A 348 -14.53 -13.47 -27.91
C ALA A 348 -15.40 -12.30 -28.36
N ASP A 349 -16.71 -12.46 -28.31
CA ASP A 349 -17.67 -11.37 -28.47
C ASP A 349 -17.65 -10.49 -27.20
N LEU A 350 -17.96 -9.19 -27.35
CA LEU A 350 -18.11 -8.25 -26.22
C LEU A 350 -19.12 -8.77 -25.18
N SER A 351 -20.10 -9.54 -25.65
CA SER A 351 -21.07 -10.26 -24.83
C SER A 351 -20.42 -11.27 -23.87
N ILE A 352 -19.34 -11.93 -24.29
CA ILE A 352 -18.59 -12.88 -23.44
C ILE A 352 -17.86 -12.11 -22.34
N GLY A 353 -17.22 -10.98 -22.65
CA GLY A 353 -16.55 -10.12 -21.64
C GLY A 353 -17.54 -9.58 -20.61
N LEU A 354 -18.68 -9.04 -21.04
CA LEU A 354 -19.77 -8.62 -20.16
C LEU A 354 -20.38 -9.79 -19.40
N GLY A 355 -20.55 -10.95 -20.04
CA GLY A 355 -21.03 -12.18 -19.41
C GLY A 355 -20.08 -12.68 -18.32
N VAL A 356 -18.77 -12.65 -18.55
CA VAL A 356 -17.76 -13.04 -17.54
C VAL A 356 -17.78 -12.05 -16.36
N ILE A 357 -17.89 -10.76 -16.60
CA ILE A 357 -18.00 -9.75 -15.53
C ILE A 357 -19.30 -9.99 -14.74
N ALA A 358 -20.43 -10.17 -15.41
CA ALA A 358 -21.72 -10.46 -14.78
C ALA A 358 -21.67 -11.78 -14.01
N LEU A 359 -21.02 -12.81 -14.55
CA LEU A 359 -20.82 -14.09 -13.90
C LEU A 359 -19.96 -13.97 -12.63
N VAL A 360 -18.82 -13.26 -12.71
CA VAL A 360 -17.96 -13.03 -11.54
C VAL A 360 -18.67 -12.24 -10.47
N VAL A 361 -19.39 -11.17 -10.83
CA VAL A 361 -20.21 -10.39 -9.90
C VAL A 361 -21.34 -11.27 -9.34
N GLY A 362 -22.01 -12.06 -10.17
CA GLY A 362 -23.04 -13.00 -9.76
C GLY A 362 -22.50 -14.05 -8.79
N ILE A 363 -21.37 -14.68 -9.09
CA ILE A 363 -20.72 -15.65 -8.19
C ILE A 363 -20.34 -15.01 -6.86
N VAL A 364 -19.76 -13.80 -6.87
CA VAL A 364 -19.40 -13.07 -5.64
C VAL A 364 -20.64 -12.74 -4.81
N LEU A 365 -21.78 -12.42 -5.44
CA LEU A 365 -23.05 -12.15 -4.78
C LEU A 365 -23.78 -13.43 -4.33
N LEU A 366 -23.55 -14.57 -5.00
CA LEU A 366 -24.18 -15.85 -4.67
C LEU A 366 -23.50 -16.57 -3.48
N ILE A 367 -22.24 -16.27 -3.19
CA ILE A 367 -21.55 -16.86 -2.04
C ILE A 367 -22.06 -16.23 -0.74
N PRO A 368 -22.72 -16.99 0.17
CA PRO A 368 -23.33 -16.42 1.39
C PRO A 368 -22.35 -15.70 2.29
N GLN A 369 -21.11 -16.18 2.37
CA GLN A 369 -20.04 -15.60 3.19
C GLN A 369 -19.56 -14.24 2.67
N THR A 370 -19.47 -14.06 1.36
CA THR A 370 -19.11 -12.76 0.74
C THR A 370 -20.26 -11.77 0.85
N ARG A 371 -21.50 -12.22 0.69
CA ARG A 371 -22.70 -11.41 0.88
C ARG A 371 -22.85 -10.93 2.34
N ALA A 372 -22.58 -11.80 3.32
CA ALA A 372 -22.60 -11.43 4.73
C ALA A 372 -21.49 -10.41 5.06
N ARG A 373 -20.26 -10.62 4.57
CA ARG A 373 -19.15 -9.65 4.73
C ARG A 373 -19.43 -8.32 4.02
N PHE A 374 -20.01 -8.36 2.83
CA PHE A 374 -20.42 -7.15 2.11
C PHE A 374 -21.46 -6.37 2.90
N ARG A 375 -22.51 -7.05 3.40
CA ARG A 375 -23.58 -6.43 4.18
C ARG A 375 -23.09 -5.88 5.53
N GLN A 376 -22.15 -6.55 6.19
CA GLN A 376 -21.66 -6.12 7.51
C GLN A 376 -20.55 -5.04 7.44
N SER A 377 -19.66 -5.14 6.45
CA SER A 377 -18.46 -4.29 6.40
C SER A 377 -18.49 -3.22 5.30
N VAL A 378 -19.09 -3.51 4.15
CA VAL A 378 -19.07 -2.61 2.99
C VAL A 378 -20.33 -1.76 2.95
N TRP A 379 -21.50 -2.37 3.14
CA TRP A 379 -22.78 -1.70 3.06
C TRP A 379 -22.94 -0.48 4.00
N PRO A 380 -22.55 -0.53 5.30
CA PRO A 380 -22.61 0.64 6.17
C PRO A 380 -21.73 1.79 5.66
N ARG A 381 -20.54 1.48 5.12
CA ARG A 381 -19.66 2.50 4.52
C ARG A 381 -20.27 3.13 3.28
N VAL A 382 -20.86 2.34 2.39
CA VAL A 382 -21.57 2.82 1.20
C VAL A 382 -22.76 3.69 1.61
N ARG A 383 -23.55 3.25 2.56
CA ARG A 383 -24.71 4.01 3.07
C ARG A 383 -24.29 5.38 3.64
N ASN A 384 -23.16 5.46 4.34
CA ASN A 384 -22.67 6.71 4.91
C ASN A 384 -22.09 7.68 3.85
N VAL A 385 -21.59 7.13 2.75
CA VAL A 385 -21.04 7.91 1.62
C VAL A 385 -22.15 8.34 0.65
N TRP A 386 -23.24 7.58 0.55
CA TRP A 386 -24.33 7.79 -0.41
C TRP A 386 -24.95 9.21 -0.39
N PRO A 387 -25.30 9.82 0.77
CA PRO A 387 -25.84 11.17 0.79
C PRO A 387 -24.88 12.21 0.22
N ARG A 388 -23.57 12.02 0.45
CA ARG A 388 -22.53 12.94 -0.07
C ARG A 388 -22.29 12.78 -1.56
N LEU A 389 -22.45 11.56 -2.09
CA LEU A 389 -22.46 11.31 -3.53
C LEU A 389 -23.61 12.09 -4.18
N LEU A 390 -24.80 12.05 -3.61
CA LEU A 390 -25.97 12.79 -4.11
C LEU A 390 -25.74 14.31 -4.07
N VAL A 391 -25.19 14.83 -2.98
CA VAL A 391 -24.87 16.26 -2.85
C VAL A 391 -23.81 16.70 -3.87
N ALA A 392 -22.79 15.87 -4.14
CA ALA A 392 -21.77 16.21 -5.12
C ALA A 392 -22.30 16.16 -6.56
N VAL A 393 -23.21 15.22 -6.87
CA VAL A 393 -23.87 15.14 -8.19
C VAL A 393 -24.90 16.24 -8.38
N SER A 394 -25.54 16.74 -7.32
CA SER A 394 -26.51 17.83 -7.39
C SER A 394 -25.91 19.20 -7.69
N GLN A 395 -24.56 19.31 -7.76
CA GLN A 395 -23.86 20.54 -8.16
C GLN A 395 -23.46 20.46 -9.66
N PRO A 396 -24.29 20.97 -10.58
CA PRO A 396 -24.08 20.76 -12.03
C PRO A 396 -22.77 21.35 -12.54
N SER A 397 -22.34 22.48 -11.97
CA SER A 397 -21.05 23.11 -12.34
C SER A 397 -19.83 22.22 -12.00
N ARG A 398 -19.83 21.57 -10.85
CA ARG A 398 -18.75 20.66 -10.45
C ARG A 398 -18.76 19.38 -11.28
N LEU A 399 -19.94 18.85 -11.56
CA LEU A 399 -20.10 17.69 -12.42
C LEU A 399 -19.62 18.01 -13.84
N ALA A 400 -19.96 19.17 -14.40
CA ALA A 400 -19.50 19.60 -15.70
C ALA A 400 -17.96 19.74 -15.74
N VAL A 401 -17.32 20.29 -14.71
CA VAL A 401 -15.86 20.36 -14.60
C VAL A 401 -15.25 18.96 -14.55
N ALA A 402 -15.82 18.04 -13.75
CA ALA A 402 -15.32 16.67 -13.66
C ALA A 402 -15.45 15.90 -14.98
N VAL A 403 -16.60 15.98 -15.64
CA VAL A 403 -16.84 15.38 -16.94
C VAL A 403 -15.89 15.97 -18.00
N GLY A 404 -15.78 17.31 -18.04
CA GLY A 404 -14.86 18.00 -18.95
C GLY A 404 -13.40 17.60 -18.72
N ALA A 405 -12.98 17.54 -17.48
CA ALA A 405 -11.63 17.09 -17.10
C ALA A 405 -11.39 15.63 -17.52
N ASN A 406 -12.37 14.75 -17.36
CA ASN A 406 -12.23 13.35 -17.74
C ASN A 406 -12.26 13.15 -19.26
N LEU A 407 -13.06 13.92 -19.99
CA LEU A 407 -12.99 13.97 -21.44
C LEU A 407 -11.61 14.45 -21.92
N LEU A 408 -11.09 15.53 -21.32
CA LEU A 408 -9.74 16.04 -21.61
C LEU A 408 -8.68 14.97 -21.34
N LEU A 409 -8.80 14.22 -20.22
CA LEU A 409 -7.92 13.11 -19.89
C LEU A 409 -7.93 12.05 -20.99
N THR A 410 -9.12 11.64 -21.42
CA THR A 410 -9.29 10.63 -22.48
C THR A 410 -8.72 11.12 -23.81
N PHE A 411 -9.05 12.34 -24.23
CA PHE A 411 -8.51 12.94 -25.46
C PHE A 411 -7.00 13.14 -25.41
N ALA A 412 -6.43 13.50 -24.25
CA ALA A 412 -4.99 13.65 -24.07
C ALA A 412 -4.25 12.31 -24.23
N TYR A 413 -4.82 11.22 -23.72
CA TYR A 413 -4.28 9.88 -23.96
C TYR A 413 -4.39 9.44 -25.42
N VAL A 414 -5.53 9.69 -26.07
CA VAL A 414 -5.73 9.39 -27.50
C VAL A 414 -4.73 10.21 -28.33
N LEU A 415 -4.55 11.49 -28.01
CA LEU A 415 -3.56 12.35 -28.66
C LEU A 415 -2.14 11.79 -28.49
N ALA A 416 -1.77 11.39 -27.26
CA ALA A 416 -0.46 10.80 -27.00
C ALA A 416 -0.25 9.50 -27.79
N PHE A 417 -1.29 8.69 -27.94
CA PHE A 417 -1.25 7.45 -28.71
C PHE A 417 -1.07 7.70 -30.19
N ILE A 418 -1.86 8.61 -30.76
CA ILE A 418 -1.76 9.01 -32.18
C ILE A 418 -0.40 9.67 -32.45
N ALA A 419 0.07 10.53 -31.55
CA ALA A 419 1.38 11.15 -31.67
C ALA A 419 2.51 10.12 -31.65
N ALA A 420 2.41 9.08 -30.83
CA ALA A 420 3.39 7.98 -30.82
C ALA A 420 3.39 7.18 -32.15
N LEU A 421 2.24 6.98 -32.76
CA LEU A 421 2.12 6.36 -34.08
C LEU A 421 2.76 7.25 -35.18
N ASN A 422 2.42 8.54 -35.19
CA ASN A 422 2.98 9.50 -36.13
C ASN A 422 4.50 9.69 -35.95
N ALA A 423 5.01 9.51 -34.77
CA ALA A 423 6.45 9.59 -34.46
C ALA A 423 7.26 8.54 -35.25
N LEU A 424 6.64 7.44 -35.66
CA LEU A 424 7.25 6.37 -36.44
C LEU A 424 6.77 6.39 -37.91
N GLY A 425 6.00 7.41 -38.34
CA GLY A 425 5.50 7.54 -39.69
C GLY A 425 4.24 6.71 -40.00
N ALA A 426 3.64 6.08 -38.98
CA ALA A 426 2.34 5.45 -39.11
C ALA A 426 1.25 6.51 -38.93
N HIS A 427 0.43 6.74 -39.97
CA HIS A 427 -0.63 7.75 -39.98
C HIS A 427 -2.02 7.08 -39.97
N PRO A 428 -2.47 6.53 -38.83
CA PRO A 428 -3.78 5.90 -38.76
C PRO A 428 -4.89 6.93 -38.84
N ALA A 429 -6.07 6.51 -39.27
CA ALA A 429 -7.27 7.30 -39.09
C ALA A 429 -7.54 7.50 -37.59
N ILE A 430 -7.85 8.73 -37.19
CA ILE A 430 -7.93 9.15 -35.76
C ILE A 430 -8.96 8.31 -35.00
N LEU A 431 -10.14 8.13 -35.57
CA LEU A 431 -11.26 7.49 -34.90
C LEU A 431 -11.01 5.98 -34.62
N PRO A 432 -10.56 5.17 -35.62
CA PRO A 432 -10.15 3.78 -35.34
C PRO A 432 -9.02 3.66 -34.35
N ALA A 433 -8.00 4.51 -34.38
CA ALA A 433 -6.91 4.51 -33.43
C ALA A 433 -7.41 4.84 -31.99
N ALA A 434 -8.33 5.79 -31.86
CA ALA A 434 -8.96 6.12 -30.57
C ALA A 434 -9.74 4.93 -30.01
N ILE A 435 -10.47 4.17 -30.84
CA ILE A 435 -11.17 2.96 -30.40
C ILE A 435 -10.19 1.90 -29.91
N VAL A 436 -9.11 1.67 -30.65
CA VAL A 436 -8.05 0.72 -30.25
C VAL A 436 -7.46 1.13 -28.89
N TYR A 437 -7.16 2.44 -28.71
CA TYR A 437 -6.66 2.93 -27.43
C TYR A 437 -7.67 2.69 -26.31
N LEU A 438 -8.92 3.12 -26.46
CA LEU A 438 -9.94 3.01 -25.41
C LEU A 438 -10.21 1.55 -25.03
N ALA A 439 -10.33 0.66 -26.01
CA ALA A 439 -10.49 -0.76 -25.79
C ALA A 439 -9.27 -1.37 -25.12
N GLY A 440 -8.08 -1.06 -25.61
CA GLY A 440 -6.81 -1.55 -25.06
C GLY A 440 -6.57 -1.11 -23.62
N ASN A 441 -6.83 0.16 -23.33
CA ASN A 441 -6.72 0.69 -21.96
C ASN A 441 -7.76 0.09 -21.01
N THR A 442 -9.01 -0.10 -21.47
CA THR A 442 -10.07 -0.70 -20.68
C THR A 442 -9.73 -2.15 -20.34
N ILE A 443 -9.37 -2.96 -21.32
CA ILE A 443 -9.01 -4.38 -21.13
C ILE A 443 -7.74 -4.49 -20.27
N GLY A 444 -6.73 -3.68 -20.55
CA GLY A 444 -5.47 -3.67 -19.82
C GLY A 444 -5.61 -3.26 -18.35
N SER A 445 -6.62 -2.45 -18.01
CA SER A 445 -6.87 -2.04 -16.63
C SER A 445 -7.33 -3.19 -15.72
N PHE A 446 -7.88 -4.26 -16.29
CA PHE A 446 -8.26 -5.48 -15.57
C PHE A 446 -7.08 -6.44 -15.36
N ALA A 447 -5.94 -6.20 -16.02
CA ALA A 447 -4.78 -7.07 -15.85
C ALA A 447 -4.20 -6.94 -14.42
N PRO A 448 -3.90 -8.05 -13.74
CA PRO A 448 -3.36 -8.02 -12.37
C PRO A 448 -1.87 -7.62 -12.32
N THR A 449 -1.36 -7.03 -13.38
CA THR A 449 0.05 -6.64 -13.52
C THR A 449 0.26 -5.16 -13.17
N PRO A 450 1.42 -4.78 -12.61
CA PRO A 450 1.75 -3.38 -12.36
C PRO A 450 1.65 -2.54 -13.65
N GLY A 451 0.82 -1.49 -13.64
CA GLY A 451 0.63 -0.62 -14.81
C GLY A 451 0.02 -1.28 -16.05
N GLY A 452 -0.59 -2.47 -15.92
CA GLY A 452 -1.13 -3.23 -17.05
C GLY A 452 -0.06 -3.74 -18.03
N LEU A 453 1.21 -3.85 -17.56
CA LEU A 453 2.34 -4.29 -18.40
C LEU A 453 2.08 -5.63 -19.05
N GLY A 454 2.34 -5.72 -20.33
CA GLY A 454 2.10 -6.88 -21.18
C GLY A 454 0.68 -6.91 -21.77
N ALA A 455 -0.35 -6.68 -20.97
CA ALA A 455 -1.73 -6.76 -21.42
C ALA A 455 -2.12 -5.56 -22.29
N VAL A 456 -1.81 -4.34 -21.85
CA VAL A 456 -2.07 -3.12 -22.64
C VAL A 456 -1.31 -3.19 -23.97
N GLU A 457 -0.04 -3.53 -23.95
CA GLU A 457 0.80 -3.62 -25.14
C GLU A 457 0.28 -4.68 -26.11
N ALA A 458 -0.11 -5.84 -25.63
CA ALA A 458 -0.67 -6.91 -26.46
C ALA A 458 -1.98 -6.48 -27.13
N VAL A 459 -2.91 -5.88 -26.38
CA VAL A 459 -4.20 -5.47 -26.91
C VAL A 459 -4.06 -4.29 -27.89
N LEU A 460 -3.22 -3.28 -27.57
CA LEU A 460 -2.96 -2.16 -28.47
C LEU A 460 -2.31 -2.64 -29.77
N THR A 461 -1.31 -3.52 -29.68
CA THR A 461 -0.65 -4.07 -30.89
C THR A 461 -1.62 -4.89 -31.72
N ALA A 462 -2.41 -5.77 -31.10
CA ALA A 462 -3.42 -6.56 -31.79
C ALA A 462 -4.49 -5.67 -32.45
N GLY A 463 -4.92 -4.61 -31.77
CA GLY A 463 -5.87 -3.64 -32.31
C GLY A 463 -5.30 -2.88 -33.53
N LEU A 464 -4.04 -2.43 -33.47
CA LEU A 464 -3.37 -1.76 -34.57
C LEU A 464 -3.17 -2.70 -35.78
N THR A 465 -2.79 -3.96 -35.54
CA THR A 465 -2.65 -4.95 -36.62
C THR A 465 -3.99 -5.29 -37.26
N ALA A 466 -5.07 -5.30 -36.49
CA ALA A 466 -6.43 -5.44 -37.02
C ALA A 466 -6.87 -4.25 -37.87
N LEU A 467 -6.30 -3.07 -37.67
CA LEU A 467 -6.47 -1.89 -38.55
C LEU A 467 -5.57 -1.90 -39.76
N GLY A 468 -4.78 -2.96 -39.99
CA GLY A 468 -3.90 -3.09 -41.16
C GLY A 468 -2.49 -2.51 -40.97
N ILE A 469 -2.14 -2.03 -39.75
CA ILE A 469 -0.78 -1.57 -39.44
C ILE A 469 0.10 -2.80 -39.21
N PRO A 470 1.20 -2.99 -39.94
CA PRO A 470 2.05 -4.15 -39.78
C PRO A 470 2.64 -4.23 -38.37
N ALA A 471 2.82 -5.46 -37.83
CA ALA A 471 3.32 -5.66 -36.46
C ALA A 471 4.70 -5.03 -36.21
N HIS A 472 5.54 -4.94 -37.24
CA HIS A 472 6.87 -4.31 -37.14
C HIS A 472 6.82 -2.78 -36.99
N GLU A 473 5.68 -2.14 -37.28
CA GLU A 473 5.40 -0.71 -37.02
C GLU A 473 4.56 -0.54 -35.74
N ALA A 474 3.55 -1.40 -35.54
CA ALA A 474 2.64 -1.33 -34.40
C ALA A 474 3.35 -1.52 -33.05
N ILE A 475 4.26 -2.50 -32.96
CA ILE A 475 4.96 -2.80 -31.72
C ILE A 475 5.86 -1.63 -31.25
N PRO A 476 6.74 -1.07 -32.11
CA PRO A 476 7.54 0.10 -31.71
C PRO A 476 6.69 1.31 -31.34
N ALA A 477 5.57 1.56 -32.05
CA ALA A 477 4.69 2.68 -31.76
C ALA A 477 4.01 2.55 -30.40
N VAL A 478 3.52 1.37 -30.05
CA VAL A 478 2.99 1.08 -28.73
C VAL A 478 4.08 1.25 -27.66
N LEU A 479 5.32 0.86 -27.94
CA LEU A 479 6.44 1.05 -27.03
C LEU A 479 6.74 2.54 -26.80
N ILE A 480 6.80 3.37 -27.85
CA ILE A 480 6.98 4.82 -27.75
C ILE A 480 5.85 5.45 -26.94
N PHE A 481 4.62 5.05 -27.18
CA PHE A 481 3.48 5.47 -26.38
C PHE A 481 3.67 5.12 -24.89
N ARG A 482 4.12 3.91 -24.57
CA ARG A 482 4.38 3.48 -23.21
C ARG A 482 5.59 4.18 -22.57
N ILE A 483 6.61 4.49 -23.38
CA ILE A 483 7.73 5.31 -22.89
C ILE A 483 7.21 6.68 -22.45
N ALA A 484 6.39 7.34 -23.27
CA ALA A 484 5.86 8.67 -22.96
C ALA A 484 4.85 8.67 -21.81
N THR A 485 3.97 7.63 -21.70
CA THR A 485 2.82 7.65 -20.78
C THR A 485 3.00 6.81 -19.53
N PHE A 486 3.98 5.91 -19.49
CA PHE A 486 4.23 5.03 -18.35
C PHE A 486 5.66 5.16 -17.82
N TRP A 487 6.70 4.94 -18.66
CA TRP A 487 8.08 4.89 -18.20
C TRP A 487 8.66 6.24 -17.82
N LEU A 488 8.44 7.27 -18.62
CA LEU A 488 8.93 8.64 -18.39
C LEU A 488 8.28 9.30 -17.14
N PRO A 489 6.97 9.13 -16.89
CA PRO A 489 6.33 9.63 -15.68
C PRO A 489 6.85 8.99 -14.37
N ILE A 490 7.45 7.80 -14.38
CA ILE A 490 7.94 7.15 -13.16
C ILE A 490 9.06 7.97 -12.47
N PRO A 491 10.19 8.32 -13.12
CA PRO A 491 11.21 9.15 -12.48
C PRO A 491 10.70 10.56 -12.16
N ALA A 492 9.87 11.16 -13.02
CA ALA A 492 9.24 12.44 -12.74
C ALA A 492 8.30 12.35 -11.51
N GLY A 493 7.54 11.27 -11.39
CA GLY A 493 6.68 10.98 -10.24
C GLY A 493 7.47 10.73 -8.95
N TRP A 494 8.63 10.10 -9.02
CA TRP A 494 9.52 9.95 -7.87
C TRP A 494 10.02 11.31 -7.37
N ILE A 495 10.45 12.21 -8.28
CA ILE A 495 10.86 13.57 -7.94
C ILE A 495 9.68 14.33 -7.30
N ALA A 496 8.50 14.26 -7.91
CA ALA A 496 7.29 14.89 -7.37
C ALA A 496 6.94 14.34 -5.98
N TYR A 497 7.00 13.02 -5.78
CA TYR A 497 6.73 12.37 -4.51
C TYR A 497 7.68 12.83 -3.41
N THR A 498 8.98 12.86 -3.69
CA THR A 498 9.99 13.32 -2.73
C THR A 498 9.83 14.80 -2.38
N ALA A 499 9.49 15.65 -3.36
CA ALA A 499 9.20 17.06 -3.14
C ALA A 499 7.96 17.27 -2.26
N LEU A 500 6.89 16.50 -2.50
CA LEU A 500 5.65 16.54 -1.72
C LEU A 500 5.85 16.06 -0.28
N LEU A 501 6.69 15.05 -0.05
CA LEU A 501 7.06 14.60 1.30
C LEU A 501 7.84 15.69 2.05
N ARG A 502 8.82 16.33 1.40
CA ARG A 502 9.61 17.42 2.01
C ARG A 502 8.76 18.64 2.36
N SER A 503 7.74 18.94 1.57
CA SER A 503 6.82 20.06 1.81
C SER A 503 5.69 19.72 2.80
N GLY A 504 5.64 18.51 3.36
CA GLY A 504 4.57 18.08 4.26
C GLY A 504 3.19 17.95 3.60
N THR A 505 3.14 17.93 2.26
CA THR A 505 1.87 17.86 1.50
C THR A 505 1.34 16.41 1.42
N LEU A 506 2.23 15.41 1.49
CA LEU A 506 1.97 13.95 1.57
C LEU A 506 2.54 13.36 2.90
#